data_4e79a8ca96b3690491f629b02a618784
#
_entry.id   4e79a8ca96b3690491f629b02a618784
#
_cell.length_a   1.000
_cell.length_b   1.000
_cell.length_c   1.000
_cell.angle_alpha   90.00
_cell.angle_beta   90.00
_cell.angle_gamma   90.00
#
_symmetry.space_group_name_H-M   'P 1'
#
loop_
_entity.id
_entity.type
_entity.pdbx_description
1 polymer ?
#
loop_
_entity_poly.entity_id
_entity_poly.type
_entity_poly.pdbx_seq_one_letter_code
_entity_poly.pdbx_strand_id
1 'polypeptide(L)'
;MLPTSPNSNRLTVLLGNDQEGWHDHLRRLLEPQGVQTLSARSGREALHLIESRAVHVAILDAQMPQLGGLQVVKLMREELRTAAPPAILLANDLTSHLLREALMMHVFSVLSKPVDLNVLLDALARVMRRHYESRWPGGRIGRGGVGASDVGA
;
A
#
# COMPACT_ATOMS: atom_id res chain seq x y z
N MET A 1 4.00 8.04 28.66
CA MET A 1 3.76 7.99 28.00
C MET A 1 3.68 8.42 27.31
N LEU A 2 3.93 8.31 26.92
CA LEU A 2 3.67 8.76 26.25
C LEU A 2 2.94 8.59 25.79
N PRO A 3 3.04 9.03 26.35
CA PRO A 3 1.83 8.89 25.90
C PRO A 3 1.81 8.27 24.66
N THR A 4 0.99 7.55 24.59
CA THR A 4 0.75 7.07 23.33
C THR A 4 0.68 8.22 22.43
N SER A 5 1.58 8.25 21.55
CA SER A 5 1.52 9.20 20.49
C SER A 5 0.18 9.02 19.78
N PRO A 6 -0.45 10.08 19.37
CA PRO A 6 -1.64 9.92 18.53
C PRO A 6 -1.39 9.04 17.32
N ASN A 7 -0.14 8.91 16.92
CA ASN A 7 0.22 8.12 15.75
C ASN A 7 0.33 6.63 16.05
N SER A 8 0.34 6.23 17.31
CA SER A 8 0.59 4.84 17.63
C SER A 8 -0.51 3.92 17.11
N ASN A 9 -1.72 4.43 16.91
CA ASN A 9 -2.82 3.65 16.36
C ASN A 9 -3.09 3.93 14.90
N ARG A 10 -2.30 4.78 14.29
CA ARG A 10 -2.53 5.13 12.90
C ARG A 10 -2.00 4.03 12.00
N LEU A 11 -2.71 3.83 10.90
CA LEU A 11 -2.24 2.94 9.87
C LEU A 11 -1.13 3.61 9.09
N THR A 12 -0.10 2.86 8.81
CA THR A 12 1.07 3.37 8.10
C THR A 12 1.14 2.75 6.73
N VAL A 13 1.16 3.59 5.70
CA VAL A 13 1.23 3.17 4.31
C VAL A 13 2.58 3.61 3.76
N LEU A 14 3.33 2.66 3.21
CA LEU A 14 4.58 2.97 2.55
C LEU A 14 4.29 3.29 1.08
N LEU A 15 4.85 4.39 0.61
CA LEU A 15 4.71 4.81 -0.78
C LEU A 15 6.06 4.65 -1.46
N GLY A 16 6.17 3.73 -2.40
CA GLY A 16 7.40 3.47 -3.12
C GLY A 16 7.32 3.92 -4.57
N ASN A 17 8.04 4.97 -4.90
CA ASN A 17 8.11 5.52 -6.24
C ASN A 17 9.32 6.45 -6.28
N ASP A 18 9.94 6.61 -7.46
CA ASP A 18 11.09 7.48 -7.58
C ASP A 18 10.72 8.92 -7.94
N GLN A 19 9.43 9.23 -8.05
CA GLN A 19 8.98 10.57 -8.45
C GLN A 19 8.40 11.31 -7.25
N GLU A 20 8.99 12.46 -6.96
CA GLU A 20 8.64 13.24 -5.79
C GLU A 20 7.20 13.75 -5.85
N GLY A 21 6.77 14.21 -7.02
CA GLY A 21 5.41 14.73 -7.15
C GLY A 21 4.36 13.69 -6.84
N TRP A 22 4.64 12.43 -7.16
CA TRP A 22 3.73 11.34 -6.85
C TRP A 22 3.58 11.18 -5.33
N HIS A 23 4.68 11.26 -4.59
CA HIS A 23 4.63 11.15 -3.14
C HIS A 23 3.80 12.29 -2.55
N ASP A 24 4.05 13.51 -2.99
CA ASP A 24 3.30 14.66 -2.48
C ASP A 24 1.82 14.51 -2.78
N HIS A 25 1.50 14.07 -3.99
CA HIS A 25 0.11 13.92 -4.39
C HIS A 25 -0.61 12.90 -3.51
N LEU A 26 -0.04 11.73 -3.34
CA LEU A 26 -0.68 10.69 -2.54
C LEU A 26 -0.70 11.05 -1.06
N ARG A 27 0.35 11.70 -0.57
CA ARG A 27 0.36 12.11 0.83
C ARG A 27 -0.79 13.07 1.12
N ARG A 28 -1.02 14.03 0.23
CA ARG A 28 -2.12 14.97 0.41
C ARG A 28 -3.48 14.31 0.40
N LEU A 29 -3.60 13.21 -0.32
CA LEU A 29 -4.86 12.50 -0.39
C LEU A 29 -5.06 11.56 0.79
N LEU A 30 -4.01 10.96 1.28
CA LEU A 30 -4.12 9.92 2.30
C LEU A 30 -4.03 10.45 3.72
N GLU A 31 -3.18 11.44 3.96
CA GLU A 31 -2.99 11.91 5.34
C GLU A 31 -4.24 12.53 5.95
N PRO A 32 -5.07 13.27 5.19
CA PRO A 32 -6.32 13.74 5.77
C PRO A 32 -7.27 12.63 6.18
N GLN A 33 -7.07 11.42 5.68
CA GLN A 33 -7.86 10.25 6.09
C GLN A 33 -7.38 9.66 7.41
N GLY A 34 -6.35 10.23 8.02
CA GLY A 34 -5.81 9.70 9.25
C GLY A 34 -4.73 8.66 9.06
N VAL A 35 -4.19 8.55 7.85
CA VAL A 35 -3.17 7.58 7.52
C VAL A 35 -1.80 8.23 7.64
N GLN A 36 -0.84 7.53 8.22
CA GLN A 36 0.55 7.97 8.22
C GLN A 36 1.23 7.42 6.98
N THR A 37 1.96 8.26 6.26
CA THR A 37 2.66 7.80 5.07
C THR A 37 4.17 7.82 5.29
N LEU A 38 4.85 6.85 4.70
CA LEU A 38 6.30 6.81 4.62
C LEU A 38 6.67 6.81 3.16
N SER A 39 7.70 7.54 2.79
CA SER A 39 8.11 7.66 1.40
C SER A 39 9.42 6.94 1.16
N ALA A 40 9.45 6.09 0.14
CA ALA A 40 10.65 5.45 -0.34
C ALA A 40 10.81 5.81 -1.80
N ARG A 41 12.00 6.21 -2.20
CA ARG A 41 12.26 6.64 -3.57
C ARG A 41 12.97 5.60 -4.40
N SER A 42 13.18 4.44 -3.82
CA SER A 42 13.78 3.31 -4.51
C SER A 42 13.30 2.03 -3.86
N GLY A 43 13.48 0.92 -4.56
CA GLY A 43 13.12 -0.37 -4.00
C GLY A 43 13.94 -0.72 -2.77
N ARG A 44 15.22 -0.33 -2.75
CA ARG A 44 16.06 -0.60 -1.60
C ARG A 44 15.60 0.18 -0.38
N GLU A 45 15.26 1.44 -0.57
CA GLU A 45 14.75 2.23 0.54
C GLU A 45 13.42 1.66 1.03
N ALA A 46 12.57 1.24 0.11
CA ALA A 46 11.30 0.63 0.48
C ALA A 46 11.52 -0.60 1.34
N LEU A 47 12.41 -1.48 0.91
CA LEU A 47 12.68 -2.71 1.66
C LEU A 47 13.24 -2.37 3.04
N HIS A 48 14.14 -1.41 3.13
CA HIS A 48 14.70 -0.99 4.39
C HIS A 48 13.61 -0.50 5.35
N LEU A 49 12.69 0.32 4.84
CA LEU A 49 11.61 0.85 5.68
C LEU A 49 10.65 -0.25 6.12
N ILE A 50 10.36 -1.19 5.22
CA ILE A 50 9.49 -2.31 5.58
C ILE A 50 10.11 -3.15 6.70
N GLU A 51 11.43 -3.33 6.66
CA GLU A 51 12.11 -4.13 7.66
C GLU A 51 12.28 -3.42 8.98
N SER A 52 12.38 -2.09 8.96
CA SER A 52 12.72 -1.32 10.16
C SER A 52 11.55 -0.56 10.78
N ARG A 53 10.43 -0.46 10.09
CA ARG A 53 9.28 0.29 10.58
C ARG A 53 8.03 -0.56 10.50
N ALA A 54 7.04 -0.20 11.27
CA ALA A 54 5.75 -0.90 11.23
C ALA A 54 4.96 -0.38 10.05
N VAL A 55 4.93 -1.15 8.97
CA VAL A 55 4.22 -0.79 7.75
C VAL A 55 3.01 -1.70 7.61
N HIS A 56 1.84 -1.13 7.46
CA HIS A 56 0.61 -1.91 7.32
C HIS A 56 0.31 -2.28 5.87
N VAL A 57 0.64 -1.40 4.94
CA VAL A 57 0.44 -1.65 3.51
C VAL A 57 1.57 -0.99 2.75
N ALA A 58 2.06 -1.65 1.72
CA ALA A 58 3.07 -1.06 0.83
C ALA A 58 2.44 -0.83 -0.54
N ILE A 59 2.45 0.41 -1.01
CA ILE A 59 2.05 0.76 -2.36
C ILE A 59 3.33 1.02 -3.13
N LEU A 60 3.63 0.15 -4.09
CA LEU A 60 4.93 0.14 -4.75
C LEU A 60 4.77 0.28 -6.25
N ASP A 61 5.54 1.17 -6.84
CA ASP A 61 5.65 1.23 -8.29
C ASP A 61 6.37 -0.02 -8.77
N ALA A 62 5.83 -0.66 -9.80
CA ALA A 62 6.46 -1.85 -10.36
C ALA A 62 7.84 -1.53 -10.91
N GLN A 63 8.08 -0.28 -11.31
CA GLN A 63 9.35 0.13 -11.90
C GLN A 63 10.00 1.20 -11.04
N MET A 64 11.04 0.81 -10.34
CA MET A 64 11.85 1.72 -9.52
C MET A 64 13.32 1.42 -9.78
N PRO A 65 14.20 2.41 -9.53
CA PRO A 65 15.63 2.16 -9.70
C PRO A 65 16.11 1.00 -8.85
N GLN A 66 16.95 0.17 -9.41
CA GLN A 66 17.64 -0.96 -8.78
C GLN A 66 16.73 -2.12 -8.44
N LEU A 67 15.66 -1.89 -7.71
CA LEU A 67 14.69 -2.93 -7.37
C LEU A 67 13.30 -2.42 -7.68
N GLY A 68 12.60 -3.08 -8.59
CA GLY A 68 11.20 -2.75 -8.84
C GLY A 68 10.30 -3.27 -7.75
N GLY A 69 9.05 -2.82 -7.79
CA GLY A 69 8.09 -3.17 -6.73
C GLY A 69 7.89 -4.66 -6.56
N LEU A 70 7.83 -5.40 -7.65
CA LEU A 70 7.64 -6.85 -7.54
C LEU A 70 8.82 -7.52 -6.86
N GLN A 71 10.03 -7.05 -7.15
CA GLN A 71 11.22 -7.59 -6.50
C GLN A 71 11.26 -7.25 -5.02
N VAL A 72 10.78 -6.06 -4.65
CA VAL A 72 10.66 -5.71 -3.24
C VAL A 72 9.70 -6.68 -2.56
N VAL A 73 8.56 -6.98 -3.20
CA VAL A 73 7.59 -7.93 -2.64
C VAL A 73 8.24 -9.28 -2.44
N LYS A 74 8.99 -9.76 -3.43
CA LYS A 74 9.65 -11.05 -3.32
C LYS A 74 10.60 -11.08 -2.13
N LEU A 75 11.43 -10.06 -2.01
CA LEU A 75 12.42 -10.02 -0.94
C LEU A 75 11.79 -9.90 0.43
N MET A 76 10.77 -9.05 0.57
CA MET A 76 10.15 -8.91 1.88
C MET A 76 9.45 -10.19 2.31
N ARG A 77 8.90 -10.95 1.37
CA ARG A 77 8.25 -12.21 1.73
C ARG A 77 9.28 -13.26 2.11
N GLU A 78 10.45 -13.25 1.47
CA GLU A 78 11.52 -14.17 1.84
C GLU A 78 12.07 -13.87 3.22
N GLU A 79 12.16 -12.59 3.56
CA GLU A 79 12.78 -12.19 4.82
C GLU A 79 11.81 -12.13 5.98
N LEU A 80 10.61 -11.63 5.74
CA LEU A 80 9.64 -11.40 6.80
C LEU A 80 8.55 -12.44 6.85
N ARG A 81 8.41 -13.23 5.79
CA ARG A 81 7.43 -14.31 5.71
C ARG A 81 6.03 -13.79 6.03
N THR A 82 5.37 -14.35 7.03
CA THR A 82 4.03 -13.94 7.37
C THR A 82 3.94 -12.54 7.96
N ALA A 83 5.07 -11.99 8.39
CA ALA A 83 5.09 -10.62 8.90
C ALA A 83 5.21 -9.58 7.79
N ALA A 84 5.36 -10.00 6.54
CA ALA A 84 5.42 -9.06 5.42
C ALA A 84 4.06 -8.39 5.24
N PRO A 85 4.05 -7.05 5.05
CA PRO A 85 2.79 -6.37 4.83
C PRO A 85 2.20 -6.70 3.47
N PRO A 86 0.89 -6.60 3.31
CA PRO A 86 0.28 -6.70 1.99
C PRO A 86 0.77 -5.58 1.08
N ALA A 87 0.86 -5.87 -0.21
CA ALA A 87 1.38 -4.93 -1.18
C ALA A 87 0.39 -4.68 -2.31
N ILE A 88 0.34 -3.44 -2.76
CA ILE A 88 -0.38 -3.02 -3.95
C ILE A 88 0.67 -2.54 -4.93
N LEU A 89 0.66 -3.08 -6.15
CA LEU A 89 1.59 -2.65 -7.19
C LEU A 89 0.90 -1.68 -8.14
N LEU A 90 1.66 -0.69 -8.58
CA LEU A 90 1.20 0.24 -9.61
C LEU A 90 2.08 0.04 -10.85
N ALA A 91 1.47 -0.06 -12.02
CA ALA A 91 2.23 -0.34 -13.24
C ALA A 91 1.61 0.39 -14.43
N ASN A 92 2.46 0.78 -15.38
CA ASN A 92 1.97 1.39 -16.61
C ASN A 92 1.27 0.36 -17.48
N ASP A 93 1.85 -0.82 -17.59
CA ASP A 93 1.30 -1.87 -18.44
C ASP A 93 0.99 -3.09 -17.59
N LEU A 94 -0.27 -3.51 -17.62
CA LEU A 94 -0.68 -4.71 -16.92
C LEU A 94 -0.56 -5.90 -17.86
N THR A 95 0.68 -6.34 -18.07
CA THR A 95 0.93 -7.47 -18.95
C THR A 95 0.55 -8.78 -18.27
N SER A 96 0.28 -9.80 -19.08
CA SER A 96 0.00 -11.13 -18.53
C SER A 96 1.15 -11.64 -17.66
N HIS A 97 2.37 -11.34 -18.07
CA HIS A 97 3.53 -11.76 -17.31
C HIS A 97 3.57 -11.10 -15.94
N LEU A 98 3.36 -9.78 -15.88
CA LEU A 98 3.35 -9.07 -14.62
C LEU A 98 2.24 -9.58 -13.70
N LEU A 99 1.04 -9.74 -14.25
CA LEU A 99 -0.10 -10.19 -13.45
C LEU A 99 0.13 -11.59 -12.92
N ARG A 100 0.72 -12.46 -13.73
CA ARG A 100 1.00 -13.83 -13.28
C ARG A 100 2.04 -13.83 -12.15
N GLU A 101 3.09 -13.04 -12.30
CA GLU A 101 4.11 -12.98 -11.27
C GLU A 101 3.57 -12.36 -9.99
N ALA A 102 2.76 -11.33 -10.11
CA ALA A 102 2.16 -10.70 -8.95
C ALA A 102 1.26 -11.69 -8.21
N LEU A 103 0.51 -12.50 -8.96
CA LEU A 103 -0.32 -13.51 -8.35
C LEU A 103 0.52 -14.54 -7.59
N MET A 104 1.63 -14.97 -8.18
CA MET A 104 2.52 -15.94 -7.53
C MET A 104 3.17 -15.37 -6.28
N MET A 105 3.39 -14.06 -6.24
CA MET A 105 3.98 -13.40 -5.07
C MET A 105 2.93 -12.98 -4.05
N HIS A 106 1.66 -13.28 -4.31
CA HIS A 106 0.56 -12.93 -3.42
C HIS A 106 0.42 -11.43 -3.21
N VAL A 107 0.66 -10.66 -4.27
CA VAL A 107 0.39 -9.23 -4.27
C VAL A 107 -1.11 -9.04 -4.10
N PHE A 108 -1.49 -8.11 -3.24
CA PHE A 108 -2.92 -7.93 -2.95
C PHE A 108 -3.67 -7.43 -4.18
N SER A 109 -3.10 -6.47 -4.89
CA SER A 109 -3.76 -5.90 -6.06
C SER A 109 -2.71 -5.25 -6.96
N VAL A 110 -2.99 -5.23 -8.27
CA VAL A 110 -2.16 -4.52 -9.24
C VAL A 110 -3.04 -3.51 -9.93
N LEU A 111 -2.66 -2.25 -9.88
CA LEU A 111 -3.44 -1.15 -10.44
C LEU A 111 -2.64 -0.47 -11.54
N SER A 112 -3.33 -0.01 -12.57
CA SER A 112 -2.68 0.68 -13.66
C SER A 112 -2.44 2.15 -13.33
N LYS A 113 -1.37 2.70 -13.89
CA LYS A 113 -1.09 4.13 -13.79
C LYS A 113 -1.65 4.83 -15.02
N PRO A 114 -2.14 6.05 -14.89
CA PRO A 114 -2.26 6.83 -13.66
C PRO A 114 -3.32 6.22 -12.75
N VAL A 115 -3.04 6.20 -11.45
CA VAL A 115 -3.94 5.53 -10.53
C VAL A 115 -5.18 6.39 -10.28
N ASP A 116 -6.33 5.75 -10.34
CA ASP A 116 -7.58 6.39 -9.95
C ASP A 116 -7.67 6.37 -8.43
N LEU A 117 -7.88 7.55 -7.83
CA LEU A 117 -7.91 7.64 -6.38
C LEU A 117 -8.99 6.75 -5.77
N ASN A 118 -10.16 6.71 -6.37
CA ASN A 118 -11.25 5.90 -5.82
C ASN A 118 -10.92 4.41 -5.88
N VAL A 119 -10.25 3.99 -6.95
CA VAL A 119 -9.81 2.59 -7.07
C VAL A 119 -8.77 2.29 -6.00
N LEU A 120 -7.84 3.21 -5.78
CA LEU A 120 -6.81 3.02 -4.76
C LEU A 120 -7.41 2.96 -3.37
N LEU A 121 -8.30 3.90 -3.05
CA LEU A 121 -8.93 3.91 -1.73
C LEU A 121 -9.76 2.65 -1.49
N ASP A 122 -10.44 2.18 -2.54
CA ASP A 122 -11.18 0.93 -2.42
C ASP A 122 -10.25 -0.25 -2.15
N ALA A 123 -9.12 -0.30 -2.85
CA ALA A 123 -8.14 -1.35 -2.62
C ALA A 123 -7.59 -1.32 -1.20
N LEU A 124 -7.29 -0.11 -0.70
CA LEU A 124 -6.82 0.04 0.67
C LEU A 124 -7.88 -0.40 1.68
N ALA A 125 -9.13 -0.04 1.44
CA ALA A 125 -10.20 -0.46 2.33
C ALA A 125 -10.32 -1.99 2.37
N ARG A 126 -10.16 -2.63 1.22
CA ARG A 126 -10.21 -4.10 1.17
C ARG A 126 -9.05 -4.73 1.90
N VAL A 127 -7.85 -4.13 1.79
CA VAL A 127 -6.69 -4.60 2.55
C VAL A 127 -6.98 -4.52 4.05
N MET A 128 -7.55 -3.40 4.48
CA MET A 128 -7.82 -3.21 5.90
C MET A 128 -8.84 -4.24 6.41
N ARG A 129 -9.89 -4.48 5.64
CA ARG A 129 -10.88 -5.48 6.04
C ARG A 129 -10.28 -6.88 6.12
N ARG A 130 -9.41 -7.20 5.18
CA ARG A 130 -8.89 -8.56 5.09
C ARG A 130 -7.79 -8.84 6.10
N HIS A 131 -6.94 -7.84 6.34
CA HIS A 131 -5.73 -8.07 7.15
C HIS A 131 -5.78 -7.41 8.51
N TYR A 132 -6.62 -6.38 8.70
CA TYR A 132 -6.59 -5.59 9.91
C TYR A 132 -7.98 -5.33 10.47
N GLU A 133 -8.95 -6.13 10.06
CA GLU A 133 -10.29 -6.09 10.63
C GLU A 133 -10.90 -4.70 10.60
N SER A 134 -10.79 -4.04 9.44
CA SER A 134 -11.41 -2.75 9.20
C SER A 134 -10.86 -1.63 10.09
N ARG A 135 -9.59 -1.67 10.38
CA ARG A 135 -8.95 -0.66 11.19
C ARG A 135 -8.66 0.63 10.45
N TRP A 136 -9.25 0.82 9.28
CA TRP A 136 -9.05 2.04 8.52
C TRP A 136 -9.58 3.24 9.30
N PRO A 137 -8.76 4.30 9.48
CA PRO A 137 -9.21 5.49 10.19
C PRO A 137 -10.41 6.08 9.47
N GLY A 138 -11.38 6.53 10.20
CA GLY A 138 -12.60 7.00 9.59
C GLY A 138 -13.61 5.91 9.32
N GLY A 139 -13.14 4.71 9.08
CA GLY A 139 -13.98 3.54 8.96
C GLY A 139 -14.93 3.49 7.81
N ARG A 140 -14.86 4.45 6.92
CA ARG A 140 -15.84 4.57 5.86
C ARG A 140 -15.26 4.64 4.49
N ILE A 141 -13.98 4.48 4.38
CA ILE A 141 -13.35 4.50 3.09
C ILE A 141 -13.92 3.39 2.26
N GLY A 142 -14.27 3.67 1.06
CA GLY A 142 -14.85 2.69 0.18
C GLY A 142 -16.32 2.47 0.37
N ARG A 143 -16.87 2.98 1.49
CA ARG A 143 -18.26 2.89 1.57
C ARG A 143 -18.88 4.01 0.89
N GLY A 144 -18.16 4.97 0.94
CA GLY A 144 -18.64 6.02 0.36
C GLY A 144 -19.95 5.67 0.03
N GLY A 145 -19.98 5.45 0.21
CA GLY A 145 -20.77 4.92 -0.12
C GLY A 145 -21.19 3.79 0.10
N VAL A 146 -21.22 3.38 0.08
CA VAL A 146 -21.38 2.54 0.30
C VAL A 146 -21.45 1.84 0.56
N GLY A 147 -21.72 1.62 0.55
CA GLY A 147 -21.71 0.91 0.74
C GLY A 147 -21.87 0.15 0.77
N ALA A 148 -22.17 0.10 0.50
CA ALA A 148 -22.14 -0.62 0.58
C ALA A 148 -22.13 -1.37 0.54
N SER A 149 -22.28 -1.34 0.44
CA SER A 149 -22.08 -2.04 0.57
C SER A 149 -21.96 -2.75 0.69
N ASP A 150 -22.18 -2.76 0.94
CA ASP A 150 -21.94 -3.33 1.20
C ASP A 150 -22.04 -4.04 1.05
N VAL A 151 -22.46 -3.99 0.68
CA VAL A 151 -22.35 -4.48 0.47
C VAL A 151 -22.09 -5.24 0.25
N GLY A 152 -22.10 -5.28 0.11
CA GLY A 152 -21.68 -5.91 -0.10
C GLY A 152 -21.46 -6.50 -0.21
N ALA A 153 -21.70 -6.32 -0.23
CA ALA A 153 -21.38 -6.57 -0.30
C ALA A 153 -21.09 -6.76 -0.25
#